data_72aa9db8d04419ad6d44cc4b239ffa32
#
_entry.id   72aa9db8d04419ad6d44cc4b239ffa32
#
_cell.length_a   1.000
_cell.length_b   1.000
_cell.length_c   1.000
_cell.angle_alpha   90.00
_cell.angle_beta   90.00
_cell.angle_gamma   90.00
#
_symmetry.space_group_name_H-M   'P 1'
#
loop_
_entity.id
_entity.type
_entity.pdbx_description
1 polymer ?
#
loop_
_entity_poly.entity_id
_entity_poly.type
_entity_poly.pdbx_seq_one_letter_code
_entity_poly.pdbx_strand_id
1 'polypeptide(L)'
;KNDSIASIKGYPVSEDLLVTEPPIKDAYAERYDYDVRDSLYVNRSDKNVIPFSKGMTIQDAILLAGGMKESASEAKVLVARRMKNSTSTSAPSIIAEEFSFAISKDLKILDGGENFVLEPFDEIYVRKSPGYVMQRRVKVMGEIAFPGDYVLTKTGERISSVLNKAGEFTQDAYISGIKLIRKKTESEIERERVKIMMSQRDEDVKMAEMDLKIDSVYTVGIDVFAALADPGSYSDPVLREGDVILIPVVTNTIRISGAVLYPNTVSYVADKKYKYYIESAGGYVQRARKKPYIIYMNGTVALARKGAKIEPGCEIIVPAKVEKTNPLGVQGWLGLATSLTSVAAMSTSIISSLNK
;
A
#
# COMPACT_ATOMS: atom_id res chain seq x y z
N LYS A 1 -19.40 15.23 -34.79
CA LYS A 1 -19.87 14.62 -33.51
C LYS A 1 -18.78 14.86 -32.50
N ASN A 2 -19.05 15.82 -31.66
CA ASN A 2 -18.10 16.27 -30.61
C ASN A 2 -18.13 15.32 -29.42
N ASP A 3 -17.30 14.29 -29.44
CA ASP A 3 -17.19 13.34 -28.34
C ASP A 3 -15.82 13.40 -27.62
N SER A 4 -15.24 14.60 -27.54
CA SER A 4 -13.98 14.80 -26.82
C SER A 4 -14.09 15.86 -25.73
N ILE A 5 -15.17 15.80 -24.96
CA ILE A 5 -15.14 16.40 -23.62
C ILE A 5 -14.60 15.32 -22.71
N ALA A 6 -13.34 15.45 -22.36
CA ALA A 6 -12.69 14.54 -21.42
C ALA A 6 -13.44 14.58 -20.09
N SER A 7 -14.28 13.61 -19.85
CA SER A 7 -14.87 13.42 -18.54
C SER A 7 -13.78 12.90 -17.62
N ILE A 8 -13.35 13.71 -16.70
CA ILE A 8 -12.42 13.33 -15.61
C ILE A 8 -13.17 12.37 -14.70
N LYS A 9 -13.19 11.07 -15.03
CA LYS A 9 -13.59 10.01 -14.12
C LYS A 9 -12.35 9.45 -13.42
N GLY A 10 -12.13 9.96 -12.23
CA GLY A 10 -11.66 9.19 -11.07
C GLY A 10 -10.39 8.36 -11.17
N TYR A 11 -9.27 8.89 -11.70
CA TYR A 11 -7.95 8.36 -11.33
C TYR A 11 -7.13 9.49 -10.71
N PRO A 12 -6.44 9.25 -9.59
CA PRO A 12 -5.55 10.25 -9.01
C PRO A 12 -4.31 10.37 -9.88
N VAL A 13 -4.36 11.25 -10.87
CA VAL A 13 -3.14 11.77 -11.44
C VAL A 13 -2.57 12.68 -10.36
N SER A 14 -1.36 12.42 -9.93
CA SER A 14 -0.69 13.14 -8.85
C SER A 14 -0.47 14.63 -9.16
N GLU A 15 -0.72 15.04 -10.40
CA GLU A 15 -0.64 16.41 -10.86
C GLU A 15 -1.74 16.62 -11.91
N ASP A 16 -2.65 17.56 -11.65
CA ASP A 16 -3.69 17.94 -12.61
C ASP A 16 -3.03 18.84 -13.66
N LEU A 17 -2.53 18.23 -14.74
CA LEU A 17 -1.98 18.92 -15.90
C LEU A 17 -3.10 19.18 -16.89
N LEU A 18 -3.39 20.44 -17.17
CA LEU A 18 -4.31 20.87 -18.22
C LEU A 18 -3.52 21.47 -19.37
N VAL A 19 -3.74 20.97 -20.57
CA VAL A 19 -3.10 21.49 -21.79
C VAL A 19 -4.18 22.06 -22.69
N THR A 20 -4.01 23.31 -23.12
CA THR A 20 -4.90 23.95 -24.08
C THR A 20 -4.44 23.67 -25.50
N GLU A 21 -5.28 23.05 -26.32
CA GLU A 21 -5.00 22.84 -27.75
C GLU A 21 -5.72 23.85 -28.63
N PRO A 22 -5.15 24.24 -29.78
CA PRO A 22 -5.85 25.06 -30.75
C PRO A 22 -7.00 24.28 -31.41
N PRO A 23 -8.07 24.93 -31.85
CA PRO A 23 -9.14 24.27 -32.57
C PRO A 23 -8.62 23.55 -33.83
N ILE A 24 -9.11 22.34 -34.08
CA ILE A 24 -8.64 21.38 -35.10
C ILE A 24 -8.66 21.93 -36.55
N LYS A 25 -9.15 23.14 -36.76
CA LYS A 25 -9.25 23.79 -38.09
C LYS A 25 -8.18 24.84 -38.37
N ASP A 26 -7.18 24.97 -37.54
CA ASP A 26 -6.11 25.90 -37.81
C ASP A 26 -5.10 25.29 -38.78
N ALA A 27 -4.91 25.91 -39.94
CA ALA A 27 -4.02 25.42 -41.02
C ALA A 27 -2.55 25.23 -40.54
N TYR A 28 -2.23 25.75 -39.37
CA TYR A 28 -0.95 25.52 -38.67
C TYR A 28 -0.82 24.14 -38.05
N ALA A 29 -1.93 23.49 -37.69
CA ALA A 29 -1.92 22.17 -37.10
C ALA A 29 -1.61 21.07 -38.16
N GLU A 30 -1.87 21.33 -39.45
CA GLU A 30 -1.62 20.39 -40.53
C GLU A 30 -0.14 20.34 -40.98
N ARG A 31 0.70 21.27 -40.53
CA ARG A 31 2.12 21.33 -40.94
C ARG A 31 3.11 20.79 -39.97
N TYR A 32 2.72 20.51 -38.73
CA TYR A 32 3.60 19.89 -37.77
C TYR A 32 3.42 18.38 -37.81
N ASP A 33 4.54 17.73 -38.04
CA ASP A 33 4.67 16.29 -38.20
C ASP A 33 3.89 15.55 -37.10
N TYR A 34 2.80 14.92 -37.53
CA TYR A 34 1.90 14.17 -36.66
C TYR A 34 2.62 13.06 -35.85
N ASP A 35 3.70 12.52 -36.37
CA ASP A 35 4.48 11.47 -35.74
C ASP A 35 5.17 11.93 -34.44
N VAL A 36 5.62 13.17 -34.36
CA VAL A 36 6.19 13.74 -33.14
C VAL A 36 5.10 14.11 -32.13
N ARG A 37 3.93 14.49 -32.61
CA ARG A 37 2.75 14.70 -31.78
C ARG A 37 2.27 13.40 -31.16
N ASP A 38 2.10 12.36 -31.94
CA ASP A 38 1.61 11.07 -31.46
C ASP A 38 2.56 10.45 -30.43
N SER A 39 3.86 10.56 -30.60
CA SER A 39 4.82 10.01 -29.62
C SER A 39 4.86 10.79 -28.29
N LEU A 40 4.57 12.10 -28.32
CA LEU A 40 4.54 12.93 -27.11
C LEU A 40 3.16 12.97 -26.41
N TYR A 41 2.08 12.79 -27.18
CA TYR A 41 0.71 12.93 -26.67
C TYR A 41 -0.04 11.60 -26.49
N VAL A 42 0.36 10.53 -27.14
CA VAL A 42 -0.25 9.19 -26.94
C VAL A 42 -0.02 8.65 -25.54
N ASN A 43 1.05 9.06 -24.86
CA ASN A 43 1.29 8.72 -23.45
C ASN A 43 0.69 9.72 -22.44
N ARG A 44 0.19 10.87 -22.90
CA ARG A 44 -0.62 11.77 -22.09
C ARG A 44 -2.06 11.41 -22.40
N SER A 45 -2.73 10.77 -21.46
CA SER A 45 -4.15 10.44 -21.61
C SER A 45 -4.90 11.68 -22.09
N ASP A 46 -5.67 11.58 -23.18
CA ASP A 46 -6.50 12.65 -23.79
C ASP A 46 -7.42 13.39 -22.80
N LYS A 47 -7.45 12.93 -21.57
CA LYS A 47 -8.30 13.42 -20.48
C LYS A 47 -7.90 14.81 -19.94
N ASN A 48 -6.69 15.27 -20.23
CA ASN A 48 -6.17 16.53 -19.69
C ASN A 48 -6.02 17.62 -20.75
N VAL A 49 -6.59 17.39 -21.96
CA VAL A 49 -6.53 18.35 -23.05
C VAL A 49 -7.87 19.07 -23.17
N ILE A 50 -7.83 20.39 -23.17
CA ILE A 50 -9.00 21.25 -23.30
C ILE A 50 -8.94 21.97 -24.64
N PRO A 51 -10.03 22.00 -25.42
CA PRO A 51 -10.07 22.74 -26.68
C PRO A 51 -9.93 24.25 -26.40
N PHE A 52 -8.96 24.87 -27.08
CA PHE A 52 -8.68 26.29 -26.94
C PHE A 52 -9.70 27.14 -27.68
N SER A 53 -10.14 28.22 -27.05
CA SER A 53 -10.97 29.29 -27.63
C SER A 53 -10.28 30.64 -27.49
N LYS A 54 -10.40 31.50 -28.52
CA LYS A 54 -9.81 32.84 -28.46
C LYS A 54 -10.42 33.66 -27.32
N GLY A 55 -9.58 34.25 -26.48
CA GLY A 55 -10.00 35.00 -25.30
C GLY A 55 -10.28 34.15 -24.07
N MET A 56 -9.95 32.86 -24.11
CA MET A 56 -10.09 31.94 -22.98
C MET A 56 -9.25 32.40 -21.79
N THR A 57 -9.83 32.37 -20.61
CA THR A 57 -9.17 32.70 -19.34
C THR A 57 -8.75 31.42 -18.58
N ILE A 58 -7.94 31.58 -17.53
CA ILE A 58 -7.58 30.45 -16.65
C ILE A 58 -8.84 29.85 -16.00
N GLN A 59 -9.79 30.72 -15.62
CA GLN A 59 -11.06 30.31 -15.01
C GLN A 59 -11.87 29.43 -15.96
N ASP A 60 -11.96 29.82 -17.23
CA ASP A 60 -12.68 29.06 -18.25
C ASP A 60 -12.06 27.67 -18.43
N ALA A 61 -10.73 27.60 -18.49
CA ALA A 61 -10.02 26.34 -18.62
C ALA A 61 -10.22 25.43 -17.41
N ILE A 62 -10.12 25.94 -16.20
CA ILE A 62 -10.35 25.18 -14.96
C ILE A 62 -11.81 24.72 -14.89
N LEU A 63 -12.77 25.55 -15.30
CA LEU A 63 -14.18 25.21 -15.31
C LEU A 63 -14.47 24.09 -16.32
N LEU A 64 -13.91 24.18 -17.51
CA LEU A 64 -14.03 23.13 -18.54
C LEU A 64 -13.38 21.81 -18.11
N ALA A 65 -12.35 21.88 -17.28
CA ALA A 65 -11.73 20.70 -16.66
C ALA A 65 -12.58 20.06 -15.54
N GLY A 66 -13.69 20.67 -15.16
CA GLY A 66 -14.57 20.20 -14.09
C GLY A 66 -14.40 20.94 -12.75
N GLY A 67 -13.70 22.09 -12.75
CA GLY A 67 -13.47 22.93 -11.59
C GLY A 67 -12.30 22.49 -10.72
N MET A 68 -12.13 23.17 -9.59
CA MET A 68 -11.07 22.85 -8.62
C MET A 68 -11.50 21.76 -7.66
N LYS A 69 -10.65 20.75 -7.46
CA LYS A 69 -10.87 19.70 -6.45
C LYS A 69 -10.75 20.29 -5.04
N GLU A 70 -11.34 19.61 -4.06
CA GLU A 70 -11.20 19.97 -2.65
C GLU A 70 -9.74 20.09 -2.21
N SER A 71 -8.89 19.21 -2.75
CA SER A 71 -7.45 19.17 -2.46
C SER A 71 -6.62 20.24 -3.17
N ALA A 72 -7.21 20.99 -4.12
CA ALA A 72 -6.48 21.99 -4.88
C ALA A 72 -6.02 23.16 -4.01
N SER A 73 -4.80 23.64 -4.28
CA SER A 73 -4.26 24.83 -3.64
C SER A 73 -4.84 26.07 -4.27
N GLU A 74 -5.39 26.95 -3.45
CA GLU A 74 -5.83 28.28 -3.88
C GLU A 74 -4.66 29.26 -4.05
N ALA A 75 -3.54 28.97 -3.39
CA ALA A 75 -2.38 29.86 -3.37
C ALA A 75 -1.45 29.70 -4.60
N LYS A 76 -1.58 28.61 -5.35
CA LYS A 76 -0.62 28.33 -6.41
C LYS A 76 -1.21 27.54 -7.58
N VAL A 77 -1.61 28.31 -8.59
CA VAL A 77 -1.92 27.81 -9.93
C VAL A 77 -0.86 28.36 -10.87
N LEU A 78 -0.19 27.50 -11.61
CA LEU A 78 0.88 27.88 -12.53
C LEU A 78 0.40 27.74 -13.96
N VAL A 79 0.78 28.69 -14.81
CA VAL A 79 0.61 28.63 -16.27
C VAL A 79 1.99 28.66 -16.89
N ALA A 80 2.35 27.61 -17.61
CA ALA A 80 3.59 27.55 -18.37
C ALA A 80 3.29 27.79 -19.84
N ARG A 81 3.85 28.88 -20.38
CA ARG A 81 3.73 29.28 -21.78
C ARG A 81 5.01 28.96 -22.51
N ARG A 82 4.91 28.14 -23.54
CA ARG A 82 6.05 27.80 -24.38
C ARG A 82 6.54 28.98 -25.18
N MET A 83 7.86 29.23 -25.15
CA MET A 83 8.47 30.25 -26.00
C MET A 83 8.38 29.85 -27.47
N LYS A 84 7.75 30.73 -28.28
CA LYS A 84 7.64 30.57 -29.74
C LYS A 84 8.84 31.21 -30.39
N ASN A 85 9.81 30.43 -30.83
CA ASN A 85 10.98 30.95 -31.56
C ASN A 85 11.20 30.15 -32.83
N SER A 86 10.33 30.44 -33.82
CA SER A 86 10.33 29.74 -35.12
C SER A 86 11.48 30.15 -36.06
N THR A 87 12.21 31.22 -35.75
CA THR A 87 13.32 31.72 -36.57
C THR A 87 14.70 31.37 -36.01
N SER A 88 14.77 30.78 -34.85
CA SER A 88 16.04 30.40 -34.23
C SER A 88 16.64 29.17 -34.91
N THR A 89 17.92 29.24 -35.23
CA THR A 89 18.72 28.14 -35.75
C THR A 89 19.42 27.33 -34.66
N SER A 90 19.27 27.74 -33.41
CA SER A 90 19.84 27.07 -32.22
C SER A 90 18.77 26.88 -31.16
N ALA A 91 18.92 25.87 -30.32
CA ALA A 91 18.04 25.65 -29.19
C ALA A 91 18.11 26.84 -28.21
N PRO A 92 16.98 27.43 -27.82
CA PRO A 92 16.97 28.55 -26.87
C PRO A 92 17.33 28.01 -25.46
N SER A 93 18.01 28.85 -24.68
CA SER A 93 18.28 28.57 -23.25
C SER A 93 17.02 28.66 -22.39
N ILE A 94 16.05 29.52 -22.79
CA ILE A 94 14.75 29.69 -22.14
C ILE A 94 13.71 29.04 -23.06
N ILE A 95 13.02 28.03 -22.54
CA ILE A 95 12.06 27.21 -23.30
C ILE A 95 10.60 27.53 -22.98
N ALA A 96 10.34 28.09 -21.79
CA ALA A 96 9.00 28.46 -21.32
C ALA A 96 9.07 29.65 -20.38
N GLU A 97 7.96 30.38 -20.31
CA GLU A 97 7.67 31.41 -19.33
C GLU A 97 6.63 30.90 -18.34
N GLU A 98 6.84 31.12 -17.04
CA GLU A 98 5.95 30.66 -15.98
C GLU A 98 5.24 31.87 -15.35
N PHE A 99 3.90 31.75 -15.26
CA PHE A 99 3.04 32.68 -14.56
C PHE A 99 2.43 31.98 -13.34
N SER A 100 2.37 32.64 -12.20
CA SER A 100 1.81 32.10 -10.97
C SER A 100 0.62 32.94 -10.53
N PHE A 101 -0.48 32.26 -10.19
CA PHE A 101 -1.72 32.90 -9.77
C PHE A 101 -2.25 32.28 -8.48
N ALA A 102 -2.87 33.10 -7.64
CA ALA A 102 -3.71 32.66 -6.55
C ALA A 102 -5.18 32.70 -7.00
N ILE A 103 -5.84 31.56 -6.97
CA ILE A 103 -7.22 31.41 -7.46
C ILE A 103 -8.06 30.74 -6.38
N SER A 104 -9.15 31.38 -5.95
CA SER A 104 -10.09 30.80 -5.00
C SER A 104 -10.86 29.62 -5.60
N LYS A 105 -11.50 28.81 -4.75
CA LYS A 105 -12.38 27.71 -5.22
C LYS A 105 -13.58 28.19 -6.03
N ASP A 106 -13.99 29.44 -5.83
CA ASP A 106 -15.01 30.11 -6.61
C ASP A 106 -14.47 30.69 -7.94
N LEU A 107 -13.24 30.31 -8.31
CA LEU A 107 -12.55 30.73 -9.53
C LEU A 107 -12.28 32.24 -9.60
N LYS A 108 -12.17 32.94 -8.46
CA LYS A 108 -11.75 34.33 -8.43
C LYS A 108 -10.24 34.42 -8.31
N ILE A 109 -9.60 35.18 -9.19
CA ILE A 109 -8.16 35.48 -9.11
C ILE A 109 -7.95 36.49 -7.98
N LEU A 110 -6.99 36.22 -7.10
CA LEU A 110 -6.78 36.98 -5.87
C LEU A 110 -5.59 37.97 -5.98
N ASP A 111 -4.75 37.81 -6.98
CA ASP A 111 -3.44 38.51 -7.11
C ASP A 111 -3.32 39.40 -8.35
N GLY A 112 -4.45 39.84 -8.92
CA GLY A 112 -4.47 40.85 -9.98
C GLY A 112 -4.30 40.32 -11.41
N GLY A 113 -4.31 39.02 -11.61
CA GLY A 113 -4.25 38.37 -12.92
C GLY A 113 -5.59 38.24 -13.66
N GLU A 114 -6.62 39.04 -13.30
CA GLU A 114 -8.00 38.86 -13.79
C GLU A 114 -8.13 38.97 -15.32
N ASN A 115 -7.21 39.69 -15.98
CA ASN A 115 -7.21 39.87 -17.42
C ASN A 115 -6.22 38.94 -18.16
N PHE A 116 -5.68 37.93 -17.48
CA PHE A 116 -4.76 36.99 -18.13
C PHE A 116 -5.49 36.09 -19.11
N VAL A 117 -5.11 36.20 -20.39
CA VAL A 117 -5.68 35.41 -21.47
C VAL A 117 -4.71 34.30 -21.84
N LEU A 118 -5.23 33.08 -21.91
CA LEU A 118 -4.47 31.92 -22.33
C LEU A 118 -4.11 31.97 -23.80
N GLU A 119 -2.99 31.41 -24.15
CA GLU A 119 -2.55 31.15 -25.51
C GLU A 119 -2.62 29.65 -25.84
N PRO A 120 -2.69 29.27 -27.14
CA PRO A 120 -2.62 27.88 -27.54
C PRO A 120 -1.34 27.20 -27.00
N PHE A 121 -1.49 25.99 -26.46
CA PHE A 121 -0.43 25.17 -25.83
C PHE A 121 0.08 25.70 -24.48
N ASP A 122 -0.65 26.61 -23.83
CA ASP A 122 -0.40 26.90 -22.42
C ASP A 122 -0.70 25.67 -21.58
N GLU A 123 0.18 25.35 -20.61
CA GLU A 123 0.01 24.26 -19.66
C GLU A 123 -0.39 24.85 -18.32
N ILE A 124 -1.52 24.39 -17.74
CA ILE A 124 -2.04 24.87 -16.45
C ILE A 124 -1.84 23.79 -15.40
N TYR A 125 -1.13 24.15 -14.33
CA TYR A 125 -0.84 23.26 -13.20
C TYR A 125 -1.57 23.74 -11.97
N VAL A 126 -2.61 23.02 -11.57
CA VAL A 126 -3.29 23.21 -10.29
C VAL A 126 -2.64 22.30 -9.26
N ARG A 127 -1.85 22.87 -8.35
CA ARG A 127 -1.11 22.11 -7.35
C ARG A 127 -2.00 21.68 -6.20
N LYS A 128 -1.68 20.51 -5.62
CA LYS A 128 -2.34 20.07 -4.40
C LYS A 128 -1.92 20.93 -3.22
N SER A 129 -2.88 21.30 -2.37
CA SER A 129 -2.60 22.05 -1.14
C SER A 129 -1.75 21.20 -0.18
N PRO A 130 -0.62 21.71 0.32
CA PRO A 130 0.18 21.03 1.34
C PRO A 130 -0.59 20.78 2.63
N GLY A 131 -1.58 21.63 2.95
CA GLY A 131 -2.43 21.49 4.13
C GLY A 131 -3.58 20.48 3.97
N TYR A 132 -3.82 19.99 2.76
CA TYR A 132 -4.87 19.00 2.52
C TYR A 132 -4.38 17.60 2.88
N VAL A 133 -5.01 17.02 3.86
CA VAL A 133 -4.79 15.63 4.26
C VAL A 133 -6.09 14.86 4.13
N MET A 134 -6.11 13.85 3.27
CA MET A 134 -7.25 12.96 3.14
C MET A 134 -7.49 12.20 4.45
N GLN A 135 -8.75 11.99 4.79
CA GLN A 135 -9.12 11.19 5.95
C GLN A 135 -8.56 9.77 5.82
N ARG A 136 -7.82 9.35 6.82
CA ARG A 136 -7.23 8.01 6.92
C ARG A 136 -8.10 7.14 7.80
N ARG A 137 -8.27 5.88 7.43
CA ARG A 137 -9.10 4.92 8.16
C ARG A 137 -8.29 3.69 8.52
N VAL A 138 -8.63 3.12 9.67
CA VAL A 138 -8.15 1.81 10.12
C VAL A 138 -9.36 0.98 10.50
N LYS A 139 -9.21 -0.34 10.48
CA LYS A 139 -10.29 -1.26 10.82
C LYS A 139 -9.97 -2.02 12.09
N VAL A 140 -10.92 -2.11 12.99
CA VAL A 140 -10.86 -2.92 14.21
C VAL A 140 -11.81 -4.09 14.06
N MET A 141 -11.34 -5.31 14.27
CA MET A 141 -12.10 -6.54 14.05
C MET A 141 -11.92 -7.51 15.21
N GLY A 142 -12.95 -8.33 15.44
CA GLY A 142 -12.94 -9.41 16.44
C GLY A 142 -13.54 -8.99 17.76
N GLU A 143 -12.98 -9.47 18.85
CA GLU A 143 -13.56 -9.48 20.18
C GLU A 143 -13.34 -8.16 20.94
N ILE A 144 -14.10 -7.14 20.54
CA ILE A 144 -14.12 -5.80 21.16
C ILE A 144 -15.55 -5.24 21.11
N ALA A 145 -15.88 -4.31 21.99
CA ALA A 145 -17.25 -3.78 22.13
C ALA A 145 -17.80 -3.16 20.84
N PHE A 146 -16.99 -2.39 20.12
CA PHE A 146 -17.39 -1.72 18.87
C PHE A 146 -16.41 -2.02 17.75
N PRO A 147 -16.49 -3.19 17.10
CA PRO A 147 -15.71 -3.47 15.91
C PRO A 147 -16.20 -2.62 14.73
N GLY A 148 -15.29 -2.22 13.83
CA GLY A 148 -15.65 -1.40 12.66
C GLY A 148 -14.51 -0.54 12.16
N ASP A 149 -14.85 0.41 11.30
CA ASP A 149 -13.90 1.36 10.72
C ASP A 149 -13.74 2.59 11.62
N TYR A 150 -12.49 2.98 11.86
CA TYR A 150 -12.13 4.14 12.67
C TYR A 150 -11.32 5.13 11.87
N VAL A 151 -11.71 6.40 11.93
CA VAL A 151 -10.96 7.50 11.30
C VAL A 151 -9.81 7.91 12.20
N LEU A 152 -8.61 8.03 11.61
CA LEU A 152 -7.47 8.61 12.30
C LEU A 152 -7.63 10.14 12.34
N THR A 153 -7.79 10.68 13.53
CA THR A 153 -8.12 12.10 13.75
C THR A 153 -6.89 13.01 13.79
N LYS A 154 -5.72 12.41 13.94
CA LYS A 154 -4.42 13.14 14.00
C LYS A 154 -3.31 12.36 13.31
N THR A 155 -2.32 13.10 12.83
CA THR A 155 -1.08 12.49 12.33
C THR A 155 -0.35 11.79 13.47
N GLY A 156 0.09 10.55 13.22
CA GLY A 156 0.79 9.76 14.24
C GLY A 156 -0.13 9.15 15.30
N GLU A 157 -1.43 8.99 15.01
CA GLU A 157 -2.33 8.28 15.91
C GLU A 157 -1.91 6.82 16.09
N ARG A 158 -2.02 6.34 17.31
CA ARG A 158 -1.46 5.06 17.75
C ARG A 158 -2.55 4.04 18.05
N ILE A 159 -2.15 2.76 18.17
CA ILE A 159 -3.10 1.67 18.37
C ILE A 159 -3.85 1.81 19.70
N SER A 160 -3.20 2.24 20.76
CA SER A 160 -3.84 2.46 22.07
C SER A 160 -5.03 3.43 22.00
N SER A 161 -4.87 4.52 21.23
CA SER A 161 -5.92 5.51 21.01
C SER A 161 -7.14 4.92 20.31
N VAL A 162 -6.92 4.10 19.28
CA VAL A 162 -8.02 3.49 18.52
C VAL A 162 -8.69 2.38 19.32
N LEU A 163 -7.94 1.55 20.05
CA LEU A 163 -8.52 0.54 20.93
C LEU A 163 -9.39 1.18 22.02
N ASN A 164 -8.93 2.28 22.62
CA ASN A 164 -9.73 3.01 23.61
C ASN A 164 -11.05 3.57 23.00
N LYS A 165 -11.05 3.99 21.74
CA LYS A 165 -12.27 4.41 21.02
C LYS A 165 -13.19 3.21 20.73
N ALA A 166 -12.61 2.04 20.47
CA ALA A 166 -13.35 0.82 20.16
C ALA A 166 -13.97 0.16 21.41
N GLY A 167 -13.61 0.63 22.60
CA GLY A 167 -14.19 0.21 23.86
C GLY A 167 -13.48 -0.97 24.52
N GLU A 168 -14.20 -1.66 25.37
CA GLU A 168 -13.66 -2.78 26.16
C GLU A 168 -13.58 -4.06 25.33
N PHE A 169 -12.63 -4.92 25.69
CA PHE A 169 -12.51 -6.26 25.13
C PHE A 169 -13.65 -7.15 25.65
N THR A 170 -14.15 -8.04 24.80
CA THR A 170 -15.14 -9.05 25.21
C THR A 170 -14.50 -10.08 26.15
N GLN A 171 -15.33 -10.90 26.82
CA GLN A 171 -14.83 -11.95 27.70
C GLN A 171 -14.06 -13.05 26.95
N ASP A 172 -14.37 -13.22 25.66
CA ASP A 172 -13.74 -14.22 24.79
C ASP A 172 -12.48 -13.68 24.09
N ALA A 173 -12.10 -12.42 24.32
CA ALA A 173 -10.98 -11.78 23.66
C ALA A 173 -9.63 -12.36 24.12
N TYR A 174 -8.81 -12.75 23.19
CA TYR A 174 -7.43 -13.13 23.46
C TYR A 174 -6.47 -11.95 23.25
N ILE A 175 -6.29 -11.15 24.31
CA ILE A 175 -5.54 -9.88 24.23
C ILE A 175 -4.08 -10.10 23.80
N SER A 176 -3.39 -11.14 24.34
CA SER A 176 -2.02 -11.46 23.93
C SER A 176 -1.90 -11.88 22.45
N GLY A 177 -3.00 -12.24 21.81
CA GLY A 177 -3.06 -12.63 20.41
C GLY A 177 -3.39 -11.49 19.46
N ILE A 178 -3.61 -10.28 19.95
CA ILE A 178 -3.92 -9.12 19.12
C ILE A 178 -2.77 -8.86 18.15
N LYS A 179 -3.12 -8.65 16.91
CA LYS A 179 -2.15 -8.37 15.83
C LYS A 179 -2.59 -7.23 14.95
N LEU A 180 -1.62 -6.51 14.44
CA LEU A 180 -1.80 -5.47 13.44
C LEU A 180 -1.43 -6.05 12.07
N ILE A 181 -2.38 -6.02 11.14
CA ILE A 181 -2.18 -6.43 9.76
C ILE A 181 -2.02 -5.15 8.95
N ARG A 182 -0.92 -5.05 8.21
CA ARG A 182 -0.54 -3.85 7.47
C ARG A 182 -0.30 -4.17 6.01
N LYS A 183 -0.80 -3.33 5.12
CA LYS A 183 -0.50 -3.43 3.69
C LYS A 183 0.94 -3.00 3.43
N LYS A 184 1.64 -3.77 2.60
CA LYS A 184 2.96 -3.37 2.11
C LYS A 184 2.82 -2.21 1.14
N THR A 185 3.71 -1.26 1.23
CA THR A 185 3.86 -0.21 0.20
C THR A 185 4.49 -0.81 -1.05
N GLU A 186 4.30 -0.17 -2.18
CA GLU A 186 4.89 -0.59 -3.45
C GLU A 186 6.43 -0.72 -3.37
N SER A 187 7.05 0.21 -2.65
CA SER A 187 8.49 0.16 -2.37
C SER A 187 8.92 -1.01 -1.47
N GLU A 188 8.07 -1.44 -0.53
CA GLU A 188 8.33 -2.62 0.30
C GLU A 188 8.18 -3.91 -0.50
N ILE A 189 7.18 -3.99 -1.39
CA ILE A 189 6.98 -5.11 -2.33
C ILE A 189 8.19 -5.23 -3.27
N GLU A 190 8.64 -4.12 -3.84
CA GLU A 190 9.78 -4.12 -4.76
C GLU A 190 11.09 -4.54 -4.06
N ARG A 191 11.34 -4.04 -2.84
CA ARG A 191 12.48 -4.50 -2.02
C ARG A 191 12.44 -6.00 -1.73
N GLU A 192 11.26 -6.54 -1.49
CA GLU A 192 11.10 -7.96 -1.23
C GLU A 192 11.32 -8.78 -2.50
N ARG A 193 10.82 -8.30 -3.65
CA ARG A 193 11.08 -8.88 -4.97
C ARG A 193 12.58 -8.95 -5.25
N VAL A 194 13.30 -7.84 -5.05
CA VAL A 194 14.77 -7.79 -5.22
C VAL A 194 15.48 -8.76 -4.26
N LYS A 195 15.05 -8.87 -2.99
CA LYS A 195 15.63 -9.83 -2.04
C LYS A 195 15.43 -11.28 -2.49
N ILE A 196 14.24 -11.61 -2.98
CA ILE A 196 13.95 -12.95 -3.51
C ILE A 196 14.84 -13.23 -4.73
N MET A 197 14.93 -12.28 -5.67
CA MET A 197 15.82 -12.39 -6.84
C MET A 197 17.28 -12.58 -6.45
N MET A 198 17.79 -11.82 -5.47
CA MET A 198 19.17 -11.95 -5.00
C MET A 198 19.44 -13.26 -4.25
N SER A 199 18.42 -13.86 -3.64
CA SER A 199 18.55 -15.14 -2.92
C SER A 199 18.56 -16.35 -3.87
N GLN A 200 18.05 -16.19 -5.08
CA GLN A 200 18.03 -17.22 -6.14
C GLN A 200 19.28 -17.09 -7.03
N ARG A 201 20.42 -17.53 -6.51
CA ARG A 201 21.72 -17.40 -7.17
C ARG A 201 22.03 -18.47 -8.22
N ASP A 202 21.09 -19.30 -8.62
CA ASP A 202 21.32 -20.35 -9.63
C ASP A 202 20.90 -19.88 -11.02
N GLU A 203 21.88 -19.96 -11.95
CA GLU A 203 21.91 -19.35 -13.28
C GLU A 203 20.91 -19.92 -14.31
N ASP A 204 20.07 -20.89 -13.97
CA ASP A 204 19.24 -21.61 -14.94
C ASP A 204 17.74 -21.39 -14.88
N VAL A 205 17.24 -20.47 -14.04
CA VAL A 205 15.80 -20.15 -14.03
C VAL A 205 15.56 -18.88 -14.82
N LYS A 206 15.02 -19.02 -16.03
CA LYS A 206 14.51 -17.90 -16.84
C LYS A 206 13.54 -17.07 -15.99
N MET A 207 14.01 -15.92 -15.54
CA MET A 207 13.35 -15.00 -14.61
C MET A 207 12.05 -14.36 -15.15
N ALA A 208 11.63 -14.68 -16.37
CA ALA A 208 10.55 -14.00 -17.07
C ALA A 208 9.14 -14.49 -16.74
N GLU A 209 8.95 -15.60 -16.01
CA GLU A 209 7.63 -16.23 -15.88
C GLU A 209 7.26 -16.68 -14.45
N MET A 210 8.05 -16.39 -13.45
CA MET A 210 7.62 -16.64 -12.08
C MET A 210 6.73 -15.49 -11.60
N ASP A 211 5.45 -15.72 -11.63
CA ASP A 211 4.44 -14.93 -10.90
C ASP A 211 4.73 -15.09 -9.39
N LEU A 212 5.72 -14.34 -8.90
CA LEU A 212 6.11 -14.32 -7.49
C LEU A 212 4.93 -13.76 -6.70
N LYS A 213 4.10 -14.63 -6.15
CA LYS A 213 3.04 -14.24 -5.22
C LYS A 213 3.70 -13.69 -3.96
N ILE A 214 3.98 -12.40 -3.98
CA ILE A 214 4.41 -11.66 -2.81
C ILE A 214 3.16 -11.27 -2.04
N ASP A 215 3.09 -11.67 -0.77
CA ASP A 215 1.98 -11.25 0.09
C ASP A 215 1.91 -9.73 0.16
N SER A 216 0.76 -9.18 -0.18
CA SER A 216 0.51 -7.74 -0.16
C SER A 216 0.39 -7.16 1.26
N VAL A 217 0.37 -8.03 2.28
CA VAL A 217 0.21 -7.68 3.69
C VAL A 217 1.26 -8.36 4.55
N TYR A 218 1.51 -7.81 5.73
CA TYR A 218 2.32 -8.43 6.77
C TYR A 218 1.72 -8.19 8.15
N THR A 219 2.04 -9.07 9.08
CA THR A 219 1.63 -8.94 10.46
C THR A 219 2.71 -8.27 11.28
N VAL A 220 2.34 -7.24 12.02
CA VAL A 220 3.17 -6.63 13.05
C VAL A 220 2.77 -7.22 14.39
N GLY A 221 3.69 -7.94 15.02
CA GLY A 221 3.49 -8.45 16.38
C GLY A 221 3.51 -7.30 17.39
N ILE A 222 2.52 -7.27 18.27
CA ILE A 222 2.33 -6.18 19.21
C ILE A 222 2.22 -6.75 20.62
N ASP A 223 2.86 -6.09 21.57
CA ASP A 223 2.57 -6.25 23.00
C ASP A 223 1.51 -5.21 23.39
N VAL A 224 0.25 -5.62 23.30
CA VAL A 224 -0.90 -4.71 23.56
C VAL A 224 -0.95 -4.30 25.03
N PHE A 225 -0.55 -5.16 25.96
CA PHE A 225 -0.51 -4.80 27.38
C PHE A 225 0.49 -3.66 27.63
N ALA A 226 1.67 -3.75 27.05
CA ALA A 226 2.67 -2.68 27.15
C ALA A 226 2.20 -1.41 26.43
N ALA A 227 1.55 -1.53 25.29
CA ALA A 227 1.02 -0.40 24.52
C ALA A 227 -0.11 0.35 25.28
N LEU A 228 -0.99 -0.38 25.97
CA LEU A 228 -2.09 0.21 26.74
C LEU A 228 -1.61 0.74 28.11
N ALA A 229 -0.59 0.11 28.71
CA ALA A 229 -0.02 0.56 30.00
C ALA A 229 0.76 1.87 29.85
N ASP A 230 1.47 2.05 28.72
CA ASP A 230 2.28 3.24 28.43
C ASP A 230 1.98 3.77 27.01
N PRO A 231 0.84 4.49 26.84
CA PRO A 231 0.46 5.07 25.57
C PRO A 231 1.49 6.08 25.07
N GLY A 232 1.93 5.89 23.82
CA GLY A 232 2.97 6.74 23.22
C GLY A 232 4.38 6.15 23.29
N SER A 233 4.56 5.04 24.00
CA SER A 233 5.82 4.30 24.08
C SER A 233 6.22 3.64 22.75
N TYR A 234 7.38 3.02 22.75
CA TYR A 234 7.86 2.24 21.62
C TYR A 234 6.97 1.01 21.32
N SER A 235 6.31 0.46 22.35
CA SER A 235 5.39 -0.68 22.21
C SER A 235 4.03 -0.31 21.62
N ASP A 236 3.72 0.98 21.52
CA ASP A 236 2.47 1.51 20.98
C ASP A 236 2.67 2.02 19.54
N PRO A 237 2.48 1.16 18.51
CA PRO A 237 2.81 1.50 17.15
C PRO A 237 1.88 2.56 16.56
N VAL A 238 2.46 3.44 15.73
CA VAL A 238 1.71 4.40 14.93
C VAL A 238 0.97 3.67 13.82
N LEU A 239 -0.31 3.99 13.68
CA LEU A 239 -1.19 3.43 12.67
C LEU A 239 -1.03 4.12 11.31
N ARG A 240 -1.25 3.35 10.25
CA ARG A 240 -1.25 3.80 8.86
C ARG A 240 -2.63 3.60 8.24
N GLU A 241 -2.87 4.28 7.14
CA GLU A 241 -4.06 4.07 6.29
C GLU A 241 -4.22 2.60 5.93
N GLY A 242 -5.42 2.06 6.14
CA GLY A 242 -5.76 0.68 5.82
C GLY A 242 -5.20 -0.39 6.75
N ASP A 243 -4.63 -0.01 7.89
CA ASP A 243 -4.25 -0.96 8.94
C ASP A 243 -5.49 -1.69 9.48
N VAL A 244 -5.35 -2.99 9.78
CA VAL A 244 -6.39 -3.80 10.41
C VAL A 244 -5.88 -4.31 11.75
N ILE A 245 -6.58 -3.97 12.82
CA ILE A 245 -6.33 -4.47 14.17
C ILE A 245 -7.26 -5.65 14.38
N LEU A 246 -6.71 -6.85 14.55
CA LEU A 246 -7.47 -8.07 14.76
C LEU A 246 -7.34 -8.54 16.20
N ILE A 247 -8.48 -8.61 16.89
CA ILE A 247 -8.61 -9.14 18.25
C ILE A 247 -9.18 -10.57 18.14
N PRO A 248 -8.36 -11.62 18.28
CA PRO A 248 -8.84 -12.98 18.12
C PRO A 248 -9.59 -13.49 19.38
N VAL A 249 -10.38 -14.52 19.18
CA VAL A 249 -10.99 -15.32 20.26
C VAL A 249 -9.95 -16.18 20.96
N VAL A 250 -10.10 -16.41 22.25
CA VAL A 250 -9.28 -17.40 22.99
C VAL A 250 -9.45 -18.79 22.37
N THR A 251 -8.37 -19.36 21.90
CA THR A 251 -8.36 -20.70 21.34
C THR A 251 -7.56 -21.64 22.23
N ASN A 252 -8.23 -22.53 22.94
CA ASN A 252 -7.59 -23.51 23.85
C ASN A 252 -6.96 -24.70 23.14
N THR A 253 -6.30 -24.47 22.01
CA THR A 253 -5.65 -25.51 21.22
C THR A 253 -4.24 -25.10 20.81
N ILE A 254 -3.40 -26.09 20.55
CA ILE A 254 -2.05 -25.92 19.99
C ILE A 254 -1.99 -26.69 18.68
N ARG A 255 -1.56 -26.02 17.62
CA ARG A 255 -1.33 -26.64 16.34
C ARG A 255 0.11 -27.12 16.23
N ILE A 256 0.32 -28.34 15.77
CA ILE A 256 1.64 -28.91 15.53
C ILE A 256 1.76 -29.24 14.04
N SER A 257 2.80 -28.72 13.40
CA SER A 257 3.03 -28.87 11.97
C SER A 257 4.49 -29.09 11.62
N GLY A 258 4.75 -29.41 10.34
CA GLY A 258 6.10 -29.65 9.82
C GLY A 258 6.55 -31.11 9.98
N ALA A 259 7.82 -31.32 10.34
CA ALA A 259 8.48 -32.63 10.36
C ALA A 259 8.14 -33.45 11.62
N VAL A 260 6.87 -33.67 11.88
CA VAL A 260 6.30 -34.58 12.89
C VAL A 260 5.58 -35.73 12.23
N LEU A 261 5.38 -36.82 12.99
CA LEU A 261 4.77 -38.03 12.41
C LEU A 261 3.33 -37.80 11.95
N TYR A 262 2.53 -37.11 12.77
CA TYR A 262 1.14 -36.72 12.47
C TYR A 262 0.88 -35.27 12.80
N PRO A 263 0.98 -34.32 11.82
CA PRO A 263 0.56 -32.95 12.03
C PRO A 263 -0.91 -32.91 12.48
N ASN A 264 -1.14 -32.31 13.64
CA ASN A 264 -2.47 -32.26 14.25
C ASN A 264 -2.66 -30.99 15.10
N THR A 265 -3.86 -30.85 15.64
CA THR A 265 -4.19 -29.81 16.62
C THR A 265 -4.65 -30.51 17.90
N VAL A 266 -4.06 -30.17 19.02
CA VAL A 266 -4.35 -30.74 20.33
C VAL A 266 -4.78 -29.69 21.33
N SER A 267 -5.48 -30.07 22.38
CA SER A 267 -5.87 -29.15 23.45
C SER A 267 -4.66 -28.58 24.16
N TYR A 268 -4.74 -27.32 24.49
CA TYR A 268 -3.74 -26.66 25.34
C TYR A 268 -3.80 -27.21 26.76
N VAL A 269 -2.65 -27.52 27.33
CA VAL A 269 -2.48 -27.93 28.71
C VAL A 269 -1.48 -27.01 29.38
N ALA A 270 -1.90 -26.33 30.44
CA ALA A 270 -1.05 -25.40 31.17
C ALA A 270 0.27 -26.05 31.61
N ASP A 271 1.35 -25.29 31.66
CA ASP A 271 2.69 -25.69 32.13
C ASP A 271 3.37 -26.80 31.31
N LYS A 272 2.75 -27.30 30.25
CA LYS A 272 3.41 -28.23 29.35
C LYS A 272 4.36 -27.52 28.41
N LYS A 273 5.50 -28.15 28.13
CA LYS A 273 6.55 -27.65 27.23
C LYS A 273 6.29 -28.17 25.81
N TYR A 274 6.90 -27.54 24.83
CA TYR A 274 6.78 -27.87 23.40
C TYR A 274 7.01 -29.38 23.11
N LYS A 275 7.86 -30.05 23.90
CA LYS A 275 8.12 -31.50 23.74
C LYS A 275 6.87 -32.36 23.93
N TYR A 276 6.06 -32.02 24.93
CA TYR A 276 4.79 -32.72 25.19
C TYR A 276 3.88 -32.68 23.96
N TYR A 277 3.77 -31.53 23.33
CA TYR A 277 2.92 -31.36 22.14
C TYR A 277 3.48 -32.09 20.91
N ILE A 278 4.80 -32.12 20.75
CA ILE A 278 5.43 -32.89 19.66
C ILE A 278 5.23 -34.41 19.87
N GLU A 279 5.30 -34.88 21.10
CA GLU A 279 5.00 -36.27 21.44
C GLU A 279 3.53 -36.60 21.15
N SER A 280 2.59 -35.68 21.42
CA SER A 280 1.17 -35.83 21.06
C SER A 280 0.93 -35.88 19.55
N ALA A 281 1.89 -35.40 18.75
CA ALA A 281 1.89 -35.52 17.27
C ALA A 281 2.69 -36.75 16.77
N GLY A 282 2.95 -37.74 17.65
CA GLY A 282 3.70 -38.95 17.33
C GLY A 282 5.23 -38.76 17.34
N GLY A 283 5.72 -37.59 17.73
CA GLY A 283 7.16 -37.28 17.77
C GLY A 283 7.74 -36.79 16.46
N TYR A 284 9.07 -36.72 16.44
CA TYR A 284 9.81 -36.22 15.28
C TYR A 284 9.97 -37.32 14.21
N VAL A 285 9.84 -36.93 12.93
CA VAL A 285 10.26 -37.81 11.83
C VAL A 285 11.80 -37.90 11.75
N GLN A 286 12.31 -38.92 11.05
CA GLN A 286 13.75 -39.20 10.96
C GLN A 286 14.61 -38.01 10.53
N ARG A 287 14.08 -37.14 9.65
CA ARG A 287 14.77 -35.94 9.11
C ARG A 287 14.36 -34.63 9.78
N ALA A 288 13.75 -34.67 10.96
CA ALA A 288 13.37 -33.48 11.68
C ALA A 288 14.58 -32.73 12.27
N ARG A 289 14.53 -31.38 12.26
CA ARG A 289 15.40 -30.56 13.10
C ARG A 289 14.79 -30.48 14.50
N LYS A 290 15.52 -30.92 15.52
CA LYS A 290 15.07 -30.91 16.92
C LYS A 290 15.14 -29.49 17.54
N LYS A 291 14.89 -28.46 16.74
CA LYS A 291 14.82 -27.06 17.15
C LYS A 291 13.56 -26.45 16.49
N PRO A 292 12.36 -26.74 17.04
CA PRO A 292 11.12 -26.20 16.49
C PRO A 292 11.00 -24.71 16.76
N TYR A 293 10.11 -24.08 16.00
CA TYR A 293 9.67 -22.70 16.19
C TYR A 293 8.29 -22.69 16.81
N ILE A 294 8.02 -21.68 17.63
CA ILE A 294 6.70 -21.39 18.18
C ILE A 294 6.24 -20.10 17.53
N ILE A 295 5.09 -20.14 16.87
CA ILE A 295 4.44 -18.96 16.34
C ILE A 295 3.26 -18.64 17.25
N TYR A 296 3.29 -17.47 17.84
CA TYR A 296 2.21 -16.98 18.70
C TYR A 296 1.09 -16.37 17.88
N MET A 297 -0.11 -16.26 18.44
CA MET A 297 -1.26 -15.70 17.74
C MET A 297 -1.07 -14.25 17.29
N ASN A 298 -0.27 -13.48 18.00
CA ASN A 298 0.11 -12.11 17.61
C ASN A 298 1.09 -12.05 16.42
N GLY A 299 1.53 -13.20 15.88
CA GLY A 299 2.48 -13.28 14.77
C GLY A 299 3.95 -13.24 15.16
N THR A 300 4.27 -13.13 16.47
CA THR A 300 5.67 -13.22 16.90
C THR A 300 6.15 -14.68 16.84
N VAL A 301 7.45 -14.85 16.60
CA VAL A 301 8.07 -16.17 16.43
C VAL A 301 9.20 -16.33 17.44
N ALA A 302 9.19 -17.43 18.17
CA ALA A 302 10.26 -17.79 19.08
C ALA A 302 10.85 -19.16 18.72
N LEU A 303 12.15 -19.35 18.99
CA LEU A 303 12.75 -20.68 18.94
C LEU A 303 12.36 -21.45 20.20
N ALA A 304 11.83 -22.67 20.05
CA ALA A 304 11.47 -23.53 21.17
C ALA A 304 12.73 -23.98 21.92
N ARG A 305 13.10 -23.24 22.96
CA ARG A 305 14.22 -23.52 23.87
C ARG A 305 13.70 -23.91 25.25
N LYS A 306 14.60 -24.39 26.12
CA LYS A 306 14.30 -24.60 27.53
C LYS A 306 13.87 -23.26 28.14
N GLY A 307 12.59 -23.13 28.50
CA GLY A 307 12.01 -21.89 29.02
C GLY A 307 11.10 -21.12 28.04
N ALA A 308 11.01 -21.52 26.78
CA ALA A 308 10.00 -20.96 25.87
C ALA A 308 8.60 -21.29 26.39
N LYS A 309 7.79 -20.27 26.60
CA LYS A 309 6.41 -20.41 27.09
C LYS A 309 5.52 -20.85 25.92
N ILE A 310 4.67 -21.82 26.17
CA ILE A 310 3.61 -22.21 25.23
C ILE A 310 2.33 -21.51 25.69
N GLU A 311 1.69 -20.83 24.76
CA GLU A 311 0.46 -20.09 25.01
C GLU A 311 -0.69 -20.68 24.20
N PRO A 312 -1.94 -20.54 24.66
CA PRO A 312 -3.10 -20.99 23.92
C PRO A 312 -3.11 -20.42 22.49
N GLY A 313 -3.49 -21.20 21.50
CA GLY A 313 -3.57 -20.79 20.11
C GLY A 313 -2.23 -20.71 19.36
N CYS A 314 -1.10 -21.01 19.99
CA CYS A 314 0.17 -21.00 19.28
C CYS A 314 0.32 -22.20 18.32
N GLU A 315 1.19 -22.04 17.33
CA GLU A 315 1.60 -23.11 16.42
C GLU A 315 3.05 -23.50 16.66
N ILE A 316 3.31 -24.80 16.78
CA ILE A 316 4.64 -25.38 16.91
C ILE A 316 5.04 -25.96 15.55
N ILE A 317 6.04 -25.35 14.90
CA ILE A 317 6.54 -25.80 13.62
C ILE A 317 7.87 -26.52 13.80
N VAL A 318 7.93 -27.77 13.37
CA VAL A 318 9.14 -28.58 13.34
C VAL A 318 9.74 -28.53 11.94
N PRO A 319 10.89 -27.86 11.74
CA PRO A 319 11.51 -27.80 10.42
C PRO A 319 12.16 -29.13 10.04
N ALA A 320 12.11 -29.48 8.76
CA ALA A 320 12.84 -30.61 8.19
C ALA A 320 14.33 -30.24 8.03
N LYS A 321 15.19 -31.24 8.05
CA LYS A 321 16.58 -31.10 7.59
C LYS A 321 16.55 -31.03 6.05
N VAL A 322 17.07 -29.95 5.49
CA VAL A 322 17.29 -29.84 4.05
C VAL A 322 18.41 -30.81 3.69
N GLU A 323 18.17 -31.69 2.74
CA GLU A 323 19.26 -32.45 2.12
C GLU A 323 20.20 -31.44 1.45
N LYS A 324 21.49 -31.58 1.73
CA LYS A 324 22.51 -31.04 0.85
C LYS A 324 22.54 -31.94 -0.38
N THR A 325 21.54 -31.86 -1.23
CA THR A 325 21.62 -32.38 -2.58
C THR A 325 22.62 -31.50 -3.30
N ASN A 326 23.52 -32.14 -4.09
CA ASN A 326 24.40 -31.49 -5.03
C ASN A 326 23.68 -30.33 -5.73
N PRO A 327 24.40 -29.30 -6.25
CA PRO A 327 23.82 -28.03 -6.67
C PRO A 327 22.88 -28.08 -7.90
N LEU A 328 22.11 -29.11 -8.03
CA LEU A 328 21.10 -29.32 -9.06
C LEU A 328 19.75 -29.52 -8.40
N GLY A 329 19.08 -28.41 -8.01
CA GLY A 329 17.69 -28.52 -7.64
C GLY A 329 17.13 -27.47 -6.70
N VAL A 330 16.50 -26.48 -7.27
CA VAL A 330 15.71 -25.40 -6.66
C VAL A 330 14.51 -25.91 -5.83
N GLN A 331 14.19 -27.21 -5.89
CA GLN A 331 13.02 -27.83 -5.23
C GLN A 331 13.10 -27.91 -3.68
N GLY A 332 14.27 -27.82 -3.09
CA GLY A 332 14.44 -27.93 -1.64
C GLY A 332 14.02 -26.68 -0.84
N TRP A 333 13.94 -25.51 -1.46
CA TRP A 333 13.57 -24.26 -0.80
C TRP A 333 12.05 -24.00 -0.80
N LEU A 334 11.33 -24.51 -1.80
CA LEU A 334 9.88 -24.40 -1.90
C LEU A 334 9.16 -25.08 -0.72
N GLY A 335 9.74 -26.14 -0.15
CA GLY A 335 9.16 -26.83 1.02
C GLY A 335 9.20 -26.02 2.33
N LEU A 336 10.07 -25.02 2.44
CA LEU A 336 10.12 -24.13 3.62
C LEU A 336 9.20 -22.91 3.48
N ALA A 337 9.00 -22.44 2.26
CA ALA A 337 8.10 -21.31 1.98
C ALA A 337 6.63 -21.69 2.22
N THR A 338 6.24 -22.95 1.91
CA THR A 338 4.86 -23.41 2.09
C THR A 338 4.44 -23.58 3.55
N SER A 339 5.37 -23.79 4.47
CA SER A 339 5.04 -23.90 5.91
C SER A 339 4.82 -22.54 6.59
N LEU A 340 5.37 -21.45 6.03
CA LEU A 340 5.15 -20.08 6.54
C LEU A 340 3.88 -19.43 5.95
N THR A 341 3.39 -19.94 4.81
CA THR A 341 2.20 -19.42 4.14
C THR A 341 0.88 -19.73 4.87
N SER A 342 0.86 -20.68 5.79
CA SER A 342 -0.36 -21.02 6.55
C SER A 342 -0.82 -19.87 7.47
N VAL A 343 0.10 -19.06 7.98
CA VAL A 343 -0.23 -17.89 8.81
C VAL A 343 -0.66 -16.69 7.95
N ALA A 344 -0.07 -16.55 6.76
CA ALA A 344 -0.44 -15.52 5.78
C ALA A 344 -1.78 -15.86 5.10
N ALA A 345 -2.08 -17.12 4.86
CA ALA A 345 -3.35 -17.55 4.24
C ALA A 345 -4.58 -17.23 5.10
N MET A 346 -4.46 -17.25 6.43
CA MET A 346 -5.54 -16.79 7.30
C MET A 346 -5.77 -15.27 7.20
N SER A 347 -4.71 -14.49 7.03
CA SER A 347 -4.84 -13.03 6.86
C SER A 347 -5.38 -12.65 5.49
N THR A 348 -5.04 -13.38 4.43
CA THR A 348 -5.56 -13.12 3.07
C THR A 348 -7.02 -13.53 2.90
N SER A 349 -7.48 -14.60 3.55
CA SER A 349 -8.90 -14.99 3.50
C SER A 349 -9.81 -13.96 4.20
N ILE A 350 -9.34 -13.34 5.27
CA ILE A 350 -10.04 -12.26 5.97
C ILE A 350 -10.12 -11.01 5.08
N ILE A 351 -9.04 -10.66 4.38
CA ILE A 351 -9.00 -9.48 3.51
C ILE A 351 -9.83 -9.70 2.24
N SER A 352 -9.88 -10.90 1.68
CA SER A 352 -10.73 -11.21 0.52
C SER A 352 -12.22 -11.15 0.85
N SER A 353 -12.60 -11.42 2.10
CA SER A 353 -13.99 -11.25 2.57
C SER A 353 -14.36 -9.78 2.84
N LEU A 354 -13.36 -8.88 2.92
CA LEU A 354 -13.53 -7.45 3.18
C LEU A 354 -13.65 -6.60 1.90
N ASN A 355 -13.30 -7.16 0.75
CA ASN A 355 -13.41 -6.49 -0.56
C ASN A 355 -14.67 -6.91 -1.34
N LYS A 356 -15.56 -7.67 -0.74
CA LYS A 356 -16.93 -7.92 -1.19
C LYS A 356 -17.89 -7.12 -0.32
#